data_be8d65187404eab7e8e746fd5569b1e4
#
_entry.id   be8d65187404eab7e8e746fd5569b1e4
#
_cell.length_a   1.000
_cell.length_b   1.000
_cell.length_c   1.000
_cell.angle_alpha   90.00
_cell.angle_beta   90.00
_cell.angle_gamma   90.00
#
_symmetry.space_group_name_H-M   'P 1'
#
loop_
_entity.id
_entity.type
_entity.pdbx_description
1 polymer ?
#
loop_
_entity_poly.entity_id
_entity_poly.type
_entity_poly.pdbx_seq_one_letter_code
_entity_poly.pdbx_strand_id
1 'polypeptide(L)'
;MASNPASSAAKSAPKTLTQQYPGTTSPLIVCAPMRLISSPALVHAVSQSGGLGFLGFGIPGTDTSIPGLKTLIDEANALFTPSSSSRPAPFGIGFLLITDPSPTETVNLLASLPPAQVPAAVWLFPAASPDTIAKWTTGLRSLPAPPKIWLQVGTKAQALSYAKLCQPDVLVLQGADAGGHGLAASASIVALVPETTDALREAGLNIPVIAAGGIADGRGVAAATVLGADGVAMGTRFLACPEAKIARGYQDAVLVASDGGVNTVRTLIYDTLRGSKTWPEGYNGRGIVNKSYVDSETLGVEENVKKYLKAMEEGDKAWGVEGRATTYAGSAVGLVGDVKGAGKIVEEVRGEAIKLLGGKKA
;
A
#
# COMPACT_ATOMS: atom_id res chain seq x y z
N MET A 1 34.65 -48.58 -7.88
CA MET A 1 33.32 -48.07 -7.51
C MET A 1 33.37 -46.56 -7.65
N ALA A 2 32.84 -46.04 -8.74
CA ALA A 2 32.88 -44.60 -9.01
C ALA A 2 31.68 -43.94 -8.35
N SER A 3 31.95 -43.00 -7.46
CA SER A 3 30.94 -42.13 -6.84
C SER A 3 30.45 -41.08 -7.84
N ASN A 4 29.18 -41.13 -8.14
CA ASN A 4 28.47 -40.19 -8.99
C ASN A 4 28.36 -38.80 -8.25
N PRO A 5 28.83 -37.68 -8.75
CA PRO A 5 28.59 -36.41 -8.12
C PRO A 5 27.13 -35.98 -8.40
N ALA A 6 26.35 -35.85 -7.33
CA ALA A 6 25.01 -35.28 -7.39
C ALA A 6 25.06 -33.90 -8.03
N SER A 7 24.39 -33.78 -9.17
CA SER A 7 24.15 -32.51 -9.87
C SER A 7 23.36 -31.56 -8.95
N SER A 8 24.05 -30.58 -8.37
CA SER A 8 23.39 -29.44 -7.73
C SER A 8 22.73 -28.61 -8.84
N ALA A 9 21.42 -28.78 -9.01
CA ALA A 9 20.67 -27.90 -9.90
C ALA A 9 20.87 -26.45 -9.40
N ALA A 10 21.60 -25.66 -10.18
CA ALA A 10 21.79 -24.24 -9.93
C ALA A 10 20.40 -23.59 -9.84
N LYS A 11 20.04 -23.06 -8.64
CA LYS A 11 18.82 -22.29 -8.47
C LYS A 11 18.93 -21.10 -9.44
N SER A 12 17.99 -20.99 -10.38
CA SER A 12 17.92 -19.84 -11.29
C SER A 12 17.89 -18.55 -10.47
N ALA A 13 18.58 -17.51 -10.95
CA ALA A 13 18.54 -16.18 -10.32
C ALA A 13 17.07 -15.72 -10.15
N PRO A 14 16.72 -15.09 -9.02
CA PRO A 14 15.36 -14.62 -8.80
C PRO A 14 14.94 -13.66 -9.90
N LYS A 15 13.70 -13.79 -10.38
CA LYS A 15 13.14 -12.88 -11.38
C LYS A 15 13.02 -11.48 -10.78
N THR A 16 13.39 -10.45 -11.53
CA THR A 16 13.10 -9.05 -11.15
C THR A 16 11.59 -8.81 -11.07
N LEU A 17 11.16 -7.77 -10.36
CA LEU A 17 9.72 -7.46 -10.25
C LEU A 17 9.07 -7.22 -11.62
N THR A 18 9.75 -6.56 -12.54
CA THR A 18 9.23 -6.34 -13.91
C THR A 18 9.09 -7.65 -14.71
N GLN A 19 9.92 -8.64 -14.44
CA GLN A 19 9.75 -10.00 -15.01
C GLN A 19 8.58 -10.77 -14.36
N GLN A 20 8.23 -10.45 -13.12
CA GLN A 20 7.09 -11.04 -12.43
C GLN A 20 5.76 -10.38 -12.83
N TYR A 21 5.79 -9.09 -13.16
CA TYR A 21 4.62 -8.28 -13.56
C TYR A 21 4.83 -7.72 -14.98
N PRO A 22 4.53 -8.51 -16.01
CA PRO A 22 4.63 -8.07 -17.41
C PRO A 22 3.76 -6.83 -17.66
N GLY A 23 4.31 -5.82 -18.31
CA GLY A 23 3.67 -4.52 -18.52
C GLY A 23 4.16 -3.44 -17.55
N THR A 24 4.86 -3.81 -16.47
CA THR A 24 5.51 -2.83 -15.58
C THR A 24 6.88 -2.41 -16.09
N THR A 25 7.34 -1.23 -15.67
CA THR A 25 8.62 -0.63 -16.06
C THR A 25 9.44 -0.25 -14.82
N SER A 26 10.75 -0.49 -14.88
CA SER A 26 11.69 -0.11 -13.80
C SER A 26 12.07 1.37 -13.87
N PRO A 27 12.30 2.03 -12.72
CA PRO A 27 11.95 1.58 -11.38
C PRO A 27 10.43 1.40 -11.23
N LEU A 28 10.02 0.35 -10.51
CA LEU A 28 8.59 0.04 -10.32
C LEU A 28 7.94 1.07 -9.40
N ILE A 29 6.91 1.75 -9.93
CA ILE A 29 6.05 2.66 -9.18
C ILE A 29 4.74 1.96 -8.87
N VAL A 30 4.38 1.90 -7.59
CA VAL A 30 3.18 1.24 -7.12
C VAL A 30 2.22 2.28 -6.52
N CYS A 31 0.94 2.22 -6.90
CA CYS A 31 -0.11 2.88 -6.12
C CYS A 31 -0.52 1.96 -4.97
N ALA A 32 -0.29 2.43 -3.74
CA ALA A 32 -0.65 1.69 -2.53
C ALA A 32 -2.17 1.43 -2.43
N PRO A 33 -2.61 0.29 -1.87
CA PRO A 33 -4.02 0.06 -1.60
C PRO A 33 -4.50 1.04 -0.53
N MET A 34 -5.38 1.96 -0.90
CA MET A 34 -6.00 2.94 0.00
C MET A 34 -7.49 2.65 0.06
N ARG A 35 -7.96 2.13 1.20
CA ARG A 35 -9.37 1.77 1.41
C ARG A 35 -10.30 2.92 1.03
N LEU A 36 -11.32 2.63 0.23
CA LEU A 36 -12.32 3.57 -0.31
C LEU A 36 -11.75 4.60 -1.31
N ILE A 37 -10.45 4.71 -1.49
CA ILE A 37 -9.78 5.73 -2.31
C ILE A 37 -9.24 5.13 -3.60
N SER A 38 -8.51 4.00 -3.52
CA SER A 38 -7.94 3.35 -4.70
C SER A 38 -9.03 2.70 -5.54
N SER A 39 -9.62 3.51 -6.43
CA SER A 39 -10.69 3.13 -7.34
C SER A 39 -10.18 2.25 -8.49
N PRO A 40 -11.06 1.51 -9.19
CA PRO A 40 -10.72 0.83 -10.44
C PRO A 40 -10.06 1.77 -11.48
N ALA A 41 -10.56 3.00 -11.62
CA ALA A 41 -10.00 3.99 -12.55
C ALA A 41 -8.56 4.38 -12.17
N LEU A 42 -8.27 4.60 -10.88
CA LEU A 42 -6.92 4.89 -10.38
C LEU A 42 -5.97 3.73 -10.66
N VAL A 43 -6.38 2.52 -10.33
CA VAL A 43 -5.60 1.30 -10.53
C VAL A 43 -5.30 1.08 -12.01
N HIS A 44 -6.30 1.25 -12.87
CA HIS A 44 -6.15 1.15 -14.32
C HIS A 44 -5.15 2.18 -14.87
N ALA A 45 -5.30 3.47 -14.53
CA ALA A 45 -4.42 4.52 -15.00
C ALA A 45 -2.94 4.30 -14.61
N VAL A 46 -2.69 3.86 -13.36
CA VAL A 46 -1.35 3.52 -12.89
C VAL A 46 -0.77 2.32 -13.66
N SER A 47 -1.54 1.24 -13.82
CA SER A 47 -1.06 0.02 -14.47
C SER A 47 -0.83 0.21 -15.97
N GLN A 48 -1.66 0.99 -16.66
CA GLN A 48 -1.48 1.31 -18.08
C GLN A 48 -0.22 2.15 -18.34
N SER A 49 0.26 2.90 -17.34
CA SER A 49 1.48 3.69 -17.43
C SER A 49 2.74 2.93 -16.98
N GLY A 50 2.66 1.61 -16.91
CA GLY A 50 3.79 0.74 -16.54
C GLY A 50 4.08 0.74 -15.03
N GLY A 51 3.17 1.22 -14.20
CA GLY A 51 3.16 1.01 -12.75
C GLY A 51 2.42 -0.26 -12.36
N LEU A 52 2.15 -0.42 -11.07
CA LEU A 52 1.27 -1.45 -10.54
C LEU A 52 0.26 -0.83 -9.57
N GLY A 53 -1.01 -0.80 -9.95
CA GLY A 53 -2.08 -0.28 -9.09
C GLY A 53 -2.65 -1.36 -8.19
N PHE A 54 -2.95 -1.00 -6.94
CA PHE A 54 -3.64 -1.88 -5.99
C PHE A 54 -4.99 -1.30 -5.60
N LEU A 55 -6.06 -2.08 -5.78
CA LEU A 55 -7.37 -1.80 -5.22
C LEU A 55 -7.30 -1.80 -3.69
N GLY A 56 -7.94 -0.84 -3.04
CA GLY A 56 -8.02 -0.79 -1.58
C GLY A 56 -9.32 -1.43 -1.09
N PHE A 57 -9.25 -2.65 -0.57
CA PHE A 57 -10.35 -3.28 0.12
C PHE A 57 -10.21 -3.10 1.65
N GLY A 58 -11.26 -3.34 2.40
CA GLY A 58 -11.25 -3.19 3.85
C GLY A 58 -10.87 -4.47 4.59
N ILE A 59 -11.47 -4.65 5.77
CA ILE A 59 -11.35 -5.86 6.59
C ILE A 59 -12.36 -6.88 6.07
N PRO A 60 -11.91 -8.01 5.51
CA PRO A 60 -12.83 -9.04 5.02
C PRO A 60 -13.78 -9.54 6.12
N GLY A 61 -15.07 -9.59 5.80
CA GLY A 61 -16.10 -10.12 6.69
C GLY A 61 -16.60 -9.18 7.80
N THR A 62 -16.08 -7.94 7.86
CA THR A 62 -16.53 -6.97 8.90
C THR A 62 -17.22 -5.75 8.31
N ASP A 63 -16.51 -4.94 7.54
CA ASP A 63 -16.99 -3.67 7.00
C ASP A 63 -17.18 -3.70 5.48
N THR A 64 -16.81 -4.81 4.85
CA THR A 64 -16.90 -5.03 3.41
C THR A 64 -17.39 -6.45 3.12
N SER A 65 -18.44 -6.53 2.29
CA SER A 65 -19.04 -7.80 1.92
C SER A 65 -18.31 -8.48 0.76
N ILE A 66 -18.36 -9.80 0.69
CA ILE A 66 -17.81 -10.57 -0.43
C ILE A 66 -18.44 -10.17 -1.78
N PRO A 67 -19.76 -9.90 -1.90
CA PRO A 67 -20.32 -9.31 -3.11
C PRO A 67 -19.68 -7.96 -3.48
N GLY A 68 -19.41 -7.09 -2.51
CA GLY A 68 -18.69 -5.83 -2.75
C GLY A 68 -17.27 -6.04 -3.24
N LEU A 69 -16.56 -7.04 -2.72
CA LEU A 69 -15.24 -7.43 -3.24
C LEU A 69 -15.33 -7.88 -4.70
N LYS A 70 -16.30 -8.73 -5.02
CA LYS A 70 -16.54 -9.20 -6.39
C LYS A 70 -16.82 -8.02 -7.32
N THR A 71 -17.73 -7.14 -6.96
CA THR A 71 -18.06 -5.93 -7.74
C THR A 71 -16.81 -5.10 -8.02
N LEU A 72 -15.97 -4.85 -7.00
CA LEU A 72 -14.75 -4.07 -7.16
C LEU A 72 -13.75 -4.71 -8.13
N ILE A 73 -13.60 -6.04 -8.07
CA ILE A 73 -12.75 -6.80 -9.00
C ILE A 73 -13.33 -6.79 -10.41
N ASP A 74 -14.63 -6.96 -10.56
CA ASP A 74 -15.31 -6.95 -11.87
C ASP A 74 -15.19 -5.57 -12.54
N GLU A 75 -15.43 -4.48 -11.80
CA GLU A 75 -15.26 -3.11 -12.28
C GLU A 75 -13.83 -2.84 -12.74
N ALA A 76 -12.83 -3.32 -11.99
CA ALA A 76 -11.44 -3.17 -12.39
C ALA A 76 -11.14 -3.99 -13.65
N ASN A 77 -11.55 -5.26 -13.70
CA ASN A 77 -11.35 -6.12 -14.87
C ASN A 77 -11.99 -5.54 -16.14
N ALA A 78 -13.15 -4.89 -16.03
CA ALA A 78 -13.85 -4.27 -17.15
C ALA A 78 -13.06 -3.14 -17.84
N LEU A 79 -12.13 -2.50 -17.11
CA LEU A 79 -11.28 -1.43 -17.67
C LEU A 79 -10.06 -1.97 -18.44
N PHE A 80 -9.65 -3.21 -18.19
CA PHE A 80 -8.54 -3.82 -18.90
C PHE A 80 -9.05 -4.60 -20.10
N THR A 81 -8.38 -4.45 -21.25
CA THR A 81 -8.69 -5.25 -22.44
C THR A 81 -8.51 -6.73 -22.09
N PRO A 82 -9.50 -7.59 -22.37
CA PRO A 82 -9.38 -9.00 -22.09
C PRO A 82 -8.11 -9.57 -22.74
N SER A 83 -7.21 -10.08 -21.93
CA SER A 83 -6.05 -10.80 -22.44
C SER A 83 -6.52 -12.18 -22.90
N SER A 84 -6.21 -12.56 -24.14
CA SER A 84 -6.36 -13.95 -24.61
C SER A 84 -5.40 -14.92 -23.91
N SER A 85 -4.54 -14.41 -23.01
CA SER A 85 -3.57 -15.19 -22.26
C SER A 85 -4.16 -15.66 -20.93
N SER A 86 -3.67 -16.79 -20.41
CA SER A 86 -3.96 -17.29 -19.05
C SER A 86 -3.28 -16.47 -17.94
N ARG A 87 -2.83 -15.24 -18.23
CA ARG A 87 -2.16 -14.37 -17.27
C ARG A 87 -3.16 -13.74 -16.32
N PRO A 88 -2.81 -13.57 -15.03
CA PRO A 88 -3.62 -12.81 -14.08
C PRO A 88 -3.88 -11.37 -14.53
N ALA A 89 -4.93 -10.76 -14.00
CA ALA A 89 -5.25 -9.36 -14.25
C ALA A 89 -4.09 -8.44 -13.82
N PRO A 90 -3.73 -7.40 -14.60
CA PRO A 90 -2.51 -6.61 -14.39
C PRO A 90 -2.68 -5.56 -13.27
N PHE A 91 -3.29 -5.95 -12.16
CA PHE A 91 -3.44 -5.14 -10.96
C PHE A 91 -3.40 -6.00 -9.70
N GLY A 92 -3.24 -5.35 -8.55
CA GLY A 92 -3.31 -6.00 -7.25
C GLY A 92 -4.53 -5.57 -6.43
N ILE A 93 -4.73 -6.24 -5.30
CA ILE A 93 -5.72 -5.86 -4.29
C ILE A 93 -5.13 -5.94 -2.89
N GLY A 94 -5.47 -4.99 -2.02
CA GLY A 94 -5.00 -4.94 -0.64
C GLY A 94 -6.09 -5.24 0.38
N PHE A 95 -5.75 -6.03 1.39
CA PHE A 95 -6.61 -6.38 2.51
C PHE A 95 -6.02 -5.93 3.84
N LEU A 96 -6.87 -5.40 4.72
CA LEU A 96 -6.53 -5.10 6.11
C LEU A 96 -6.84 -6.35 6.96
N LEU A 97 -5.81 -7.05 7.40
CA LEU A 97 -5.98 -8.20 8.29
C LEU A 97 -5.91 -7.71 9.73
N ILE A 98 -7.05 -7.26 10.24
CA ILE A 98 -7.27 -6.80 11.60
C ILE A 98 -8.32 -7.72 12.22
N THR A 99 -8.27 -7.98 13.52
CA THR A 99 -9.26 -8.83 14.22
C THR A 99 -9.37 -10.27 13.70
N ASP A 100 -8.28 -10.82 13.19
CA ASP A 100 -8.16 -12.21 12.74
C ASP A 100 -9.25 -12.69 11.73
N PRO A 101 -9.44 -11.99 10.59
CA PRO A 101 -10.45 -12.37 9.61
C PRO A 101 -10.10 -13.71 8.94
N SER A 102 -11.13 -14.55 8.74
CA SER A 102 -10.96 -15.80 8.00
C SER A 102 -10.69 -15.55 6.51
N PRO A 103 -9.74 -16.24 5.86
CA PRO A 103 -9.51 -16.15 4.42
C PRO A 103 -10.57 -16.85 3.58
N THR A 104 -11.39 -17.74 4.16
CA THR A 104 -12.19 -18.74 3.44
C THR A 104 -13.07 -18.14 2.35
N GLU A 105 -13.87 -17.14 2.66
CA GLU A 105 -14.80 -16.55 1.69
C GLU A 105 -14.06 -15.81 0.57
N THR A 106 -12.98 -15.08 0.91
CA THR A 106 -12.14 -14.39 -0.06
C THR A 106 -11.45 -15.39 -1.00
N VAL A 107 -10.89 -16.46 -0.44
CA VAL A 107 -10.23 -17.52 -1.22
C VAL A 107 -11.25 -18.20 -2.13
N ASN A 108 -12.44 -18.54 -1.64
CA ASN A 108 -13.50 -19.13 -2.44
C ASN A 108 -13.94 -18.21 -3.59
N LEU A 109 -14.09 -16.92 -3.33
CA LEU A 109 -14.40 -15.95 -4.39
C LEU A 109 -13.30 -15.94 -5.46
N LEU A 110 -12.04 -15.79 -5.05
CA LEU A 110 -10.93 -15.74 -6.01
C LEU A 110 -10.78 -17.06 -6.80
N ALA A 111 -11.05 -18.21 -6.17
CA ALA A 111 -11.06 -19.52 -6.82
C ALA A 111 -12.17 -19.65 -7.87
N SER A 112 -13.27 -18.92 -7.72
CA SER A 112 -14.40 -18.94 -8.67
C SER A 112 -14.18 -18.06 -9.90
N LEU A 113 -13.17 -17.19 -9.89
CA LEU A 113 -12.86 -16.30 -11.01
C LEU A 113 -12.06 -17.03 -12.11
N PRO A 114 -12.28 -16.69 -13.38
CA PRO A 114 -11.36 -17.10 -14.44
C PRO A 114 -9.92 -16.65 -14.11
N PRO A 115 -8.89 -17.45 -14.44
CA PRO A 115 -7.50 -17.10 -14.11
C PRO A 115 -7.06 -15.72 -14.58
N ALA A 116 -7.54 -15.26 -15.73
CA ALA A 116 -7.25 -13.93 -16.27
C ALA A 116 -7.93 -12.76 -15.52
N GLN A 117 -8.88 -13.06 -14.63
CA GLN A 117 -9.60 -12.07 -13.82
C GLN A 117 -9.12 -12.04 -12.36
N VAL A 118 -8.28 -13.00 -11.96
CA VAL A 118 -7.67 -13.00 -10.63
C VAL A 118 -6.63 -11.88 -10.58
N PRO A 119 -6.63 -11.00 -9.55
CA PRO A 119 -5.59 -9.99 -9.39
C PRO A 119 -4.18 -10.61 -9.39
N ALA A 120 -3.21 -9.98 -10.07
CA ALA A 120 -1.84 -10.50 -10.13
C ALA A 120 -1.14 -10.54 -8.77
N ALA A 121 -1.56 -9.70 -7.84
CA ALA A 121 -0.99 -9.61 -6.50
C ALA A 121 -2.06 -9.37 -5.43
N VAL A 122 -1.82 -9.92 -4.25
CA VAL A 122 -2.57 -9.63 -3.02
C VAL A 122 -1.63 -9.03 -2.01
N TRP A 123 -1.95 -7.81 -1.58
CA TRP A 123 -1.20 -7.10 -0.55
C TRP A 123 -1.90 -7.25 0.80
N LEU A 124 -1.23 -7.88 1.75
CA LEU A 124 -1.73 -8.09 3.10
C LEU A 124 -1.11 -7.06 4.06
N PHE A 125 -1.97 -6.33 4.76
CA PHE A 125 -1.59 -5.51 5.90
C PHE A 125 -1.74 -6.36 7.18
N PRO A 126 -0.66 -6.87 7.79
CA PRO A 126 -0.73 -7.89 8.81
C PRO A 126 -0.83 -7.30 10.22
N ALA A 127 -1.99 -6.78 10.58
CA ALA A 127 -2.31 -6.32 11.93
C ALA A 127 -3.11 -7.37 12.73
N ALA A 128 -3.06 -8.61 12.29
CA ALA A 128 -3.68 -9.79 12.89
C ALA A 128 -2.61 -10.72 13.50
N SER A 129 -3.04 -11.83 14.09
CA SER A 129 -2.14 -12.85 14.63
C SER A 129 -1.27 -13.50 13.54
N PRO A 130 -0.05 -13.97 13.86
CA PRO A 130 0.79 -14.70 12.90
C PRO A 130 0.08 -15.90 12.27
N ASP A 131 -0.76 -16.60 13.04
CA ASP A 131 -1.54 -17.75 12.55
C ASP A 131 -2.56 -17.33 11.48
N THR A 132 -3.21 -16.19 11.66
CA THR A 132 -4.13 -15.64 10.65
C THR A 132 -3.37 -15.30 9.38
N ILE A 133 -2.22 -14.66 9.47
CA ILE A 133 -1.39 -14.33 8.30
C ILE A 133 -0.95 -15.61 7.57
N ALA A 134 -0.53 -16.64 8.30
CA ALA A 134 -0.17 -17.95 7.73
C ALA A 134 -1.35 -18.62 7.02
N LYS A 135 -2.57 -18.58 7.60
CA LYS A 135 -3.79 -19.11 6.97
C LYS A 135 -4.12 -18.37 5.67
N TRP A 136 -4.02 -17.04 5.67
CA TRP A 136 -4.24 -16.23 4.47
C TRP A 136 -3.25 -16.57 3.37
N THR A 137 -1.97 -16.64 3.69
CA THR A 137 -0.93 -16.95 2.69
C THR A 137 -1.07 -18.36 2.14
N THR A 138 -1.40 -19.34 2.98
CA THR A 138 -1.66 -20.72 2.57
C THR A 138 -2.89 -20.81 1.68
N GLY A 139 -4.00 -20.17 2.07
CA GLY A 139 -5.23 -20.15 1.28
C GLY A 139 -5.04 -19.51 -0.09
N LEU A 140 -4.35 -18.38 -0.17
CA LEU A 140 -4.07 -17.73 -1.46
C LEU A 140 -3.18 -18.58 -2.37
N ARG A 141 -2.23 -19.33 -1.81
CA ARG A 141 -1.36 -20.23 -2.60
C ARG A 141 -2.06 -21.48 -3.10
N SER A 142 -3.16 -21.89 -2.47
CA SER A 142 -3.95 -23.05 -2.90
C SER A 142 -4.83 -22.78 -4.12
N LEU A 143 -4.93 -21.52 -4.58
CA LEU A 143 -5.73 -21.13 -5.75
C LEU A 143 -5.17 -21.75 -7.04
N PRO A 144 -6.03 -22.08 -8.03
CA PRO A 144 -5.59 -22.58 -9.34
C PRO A 144 -4.67 -21.60 -10.08
N ALA A 145 -4.89 -20.30 -9.89
CA ALA A 145 -4.05 -19.21 -10.38
C ALA A 145 -3.63 -18.32 -9.17
N PRO A 146 -2.62 -18.73 -8.40
CA PRO A 146 -2.28 -18.03 -7.17
C PRO A 146 -1.71 -16.64 -7.46
N PRO A 147 -2.25 -15.58 -6.83
CA PRO A 147 -1.67 -14.24 -6.90
C PRO A 147 -0.32 -14.21 -6.18
N LYS A 148 0.52 -13.25 -6.53
CA LYS A 148 1.72 -12.95 -5.77
C LYS A 148 1.36 -12.33 -4.42
N ILE A 149 1.99 -12.81 -3.35
CA ILE A 149 1.70 -12.36 -1.99
C ILE A 149 2.67 -11.25 -1.61
N TRP A 150 2.13 -10.06 -1.39
CA TRP A 150 2.84 -8.90 -0.86
C TRP A 150 2.50 -8.74 0.61
N LEU A 151 3.52 -8.66 1.45
CA LEU A 151 3.32 -8.53 2.88
C LEU A 151 3.95 -7.24 3.40
N GLN A 152 3.11 -6.38 4.00
CA GLN A 152 3.55 -5.11 4.55
C GLN A 152 4.15 -5.31 5.94
N VAL A 153 5.27 -4.67 6.20
CA VAL A 153 5.97 -4.68 7.49
C VAL A 153 6.52 -3.30 7.82
N GLY A 154 6.67 -2.98 9.09
CA GLY A 154 7.21 -1.70 9.56
C GLY A 154 8.53 -1.83 10.30
N THR A 155 9.04 -3.04 10.53
CA THR A 155 10.34 -3.27 11.19
C THR A 155 11.09 -4.44 10.55
N LYS A 156 12.42 -4.43 10.70
CA LYS A 156 13.29 -5.54 10.31
C LYS A 156 12.88 -6.85 11.00
N ALA A 157 12.52 -6.78 12.27
CA ALA A 157 12.09 -7.97 13.03
C ALA A 157 10.84 -8.61 12.43
N GLN A 158 9.82 -7.80 12.06
CA GLN A 158 8.65 -8.28 11.34
C GLN A 158 9.03 -8.86 9.97
N ALA A 159 9.90 -8.20 9.22
CA ALA A 159 10.34 -8.68 7.92
C ALA A 159 10.94 -10.08 8.00
N LEU A 160 11.90 -10.30 8.89
CA LEU A 160 12.54 -11.61 9.08
C LEU A 160 11.56 -12.68 9.59
N SER A 161 10.68 -12.33 10.53
CA SER A 161 9.68 -13.22 11.07
C SER A 161 8.72 -13.71 9.99
N TYR A 162 8.11 -12.78 9.26
CA TYR A 162 7.14 -13.10 8.21
C TYR A 162 7.79 -13.71 6.96
N ALA A 163 9.03 -13.34 6.64
CA ALA A 163 9.78 -14.00 5.56
C ALA A 163 9.92 -15.51 5.81
N LYS A 164 10.17 -15.90 7.05
CA LYS A 164 10.26 -17.32 7.45
C LYS A 164 8.90 -17.99 7.54
N LEU A 165 7.91 -17.32 8.14
CA LEU A 165 6.58 -17.88 8.40
C LEU A 165 5.76 -18.01 7.11
N CYS A 166 5.72 -16.98 6.29
CA CYS A 166 4.80 -16.84 5.18
C CYS A 166 5.45 -16.93 3.81
N GLN A 167 6.77 -16.77 3.73
CA GLN A 167 7.54 -16.78 2.47
C GLN A 167 6.89 -15.88 1.41
N PRO A 168 6.65 -14.59 1.69
CA PRO A 168 5.97 -13.70 0.75
C PRO A 168 6.78 -13.56 -0.55
N ASP A 169 6.10 -13.27 -1.65
CA ASP A 169 6.75 -12.96 -2.92
C ASP A 169 7.41 -11.58 -2.92
N VAL A 170 6.89 -10.65 -2.11
CA VAL A 170 7.38 -9.28 -1.95
C VAL A 170 7.17 -8.81 -0.51
N LEU A 171 8.15 -8.11 0.06
CA LEU A 171 7.99 -7.37 1.30
C LEU A 171 7.80 -5.88 1.01
N VAL A 172 6.79 -5.27 1.61
CA VAL A 172 6.59 -3.83 1.55
C VAL A 172 7.01 -3.21 2.88
N LEU A 173 8.09 -2.45 2.86
CA LEU A 173 8.65 -1.79 4.03
C LEU A 173 7.99 -0.44 4.21
N GLN A 174 7.02 -0.36 5.12
CA GLN A 174 6.33 0.89 5.43
C GLN A 174 7.08 1.66 6.51
N GLY A 175 7.74 2.74 6.10
CA GLY A 175 8.42 3.64 7.01
C GLY A 175 7.48 4.57 7.79
N ALA A 176 8.01 5.18 8.85
CA ALA A 176 7.31 6.11 9.75
C ALA A 176 6.68 7.31 9.03
N ASP A 177 7.21 7.70 7.86
CA ASP A 177 6.73 8.81 7.05
C ASP A 177 5.45 8.54 6.29
N ALA A 178 4.99 7.29 6.24
CA ALA A 178 3.80 6.90 5.51
C ALA A 178 2.53 7.51 6.12
N GLY A 179 1.60 7.95 5.25
CA GLY A 179 0.25 8.33 5.61
C GLY A 179 -0.63 7.12 5.89
N GLY A 180 -1.75 7.35 6.59
CA GLY A 180 -2.63 6.30 7.03
C GLY A 180 -2.01 5.44 8.14
N HIS A 181 -2.60 4.27 8.36
CA HIS A 181 -2.19 3.39 9.45
C HIS A 181 -0.90 2.63 9.16
N GLY A 182 -0.16 2.38 10.23
CA GLY A 182 1.08 1.62 10.26
C GLY A 182 1.55 1.42 11.69
N LEU A 183 2.70 0.79 11.88
CA LEU A 183 3.31 0.70 13.20
C LEU A 183 3.62 2.10 13.75
N ALA A 184 3.25 2.33 15.01
CA ALA A 184 3.57 3.56 15.73
C ALA A 184 5.10 3.71 15.91
N ALA A 185 5.76 2.59 16.23
CA ALA A 185 7.20 2.48 16.35
C ALA A 185 7.80 1.86 15.07
N SER A 186 8.16 2.72 14.13
CA SER A 186 8.82 2.36 12.87
C SER A 186 9.89 3.39 12.55
N ALA A 187 10.94 3.00 11.81
CA ALA A 187 11.93 3.93 11.27
C ALA A 187 11.45 4.52 9.94
N SER A 188 12.07 5.62 9.48
CA SER A 188 11.90 6.07 8.10
C SER A 188 12.52 5.06 7.12
N ILE A 189 12.15 5.14 5.84
CA ILE A 189 12.72 4.26 4.81
C ILE A 189 14.25 4.39 4.72
N VAL A 190 14.82 5.52 5.12
CA VAL A 190 16.27 5.76 5.09
C VAL A 190 17.04 4.77 5.95
N ALA A 191 16.48 4.39 7.10
CA ALA A 191 17.05 3.36 7.97
C ALA A 191 16.42 1.98 7.73
N LEU A 192 15.09 1.92 7.57
CA LEU A 192 14.35 0.65 7.50
C LEU A 192 14.75 -0.20 6.29
N VAL A 193 14.92 0.43 5.11
CA VAL A 193 15.22 -0.31 3.86
C VAL A 193 16.60 -0.97 3.94
N PRO A 194 17.73 -0.24 4.15
CA PRO A 194 19.05 -0.88 4.16
C PRO A 194 19.18 -1.90 5.30
N GLU A 195 18.70 -1.57 6.51
CA GLU A 195 18.74 -2.49 7.64
C GLU A 195 18.01 -3.81 7.37
N THR A 196 16.87 -3.74 6.66
CA THR A 196 16.09 -4.93 6.34
C THR A 196 16.67 -5.71 5.17
N THR A 197 17.11 -5.04 4.10
CA THR A 197 17.71 -5.71 2.94
C THR A 197 19.01 -6.41 3.29
N ASP A 198 19.83 -5.81 4.16
CA ASP A 198 21.05 -6.44 4.67
C ASP A 198 20.71 -7.69 5.51
N ALA A 199 19.77 -7.58 6.44
CA ALA A 199 19.37 -8.70 7.27
C ALA A 199 18.72 -9.86 6.47
N LEU A 200 17.95 -9.55 5.43
CA LEU A 200 17.41 -10.58 4.53
C LEU A 200 18.53 -11.30 3.77
N ARG A 201 19.51 -10.54 3.26
CA ARG A 201 20.69 -11.10 2.56
C ARG A 201 21.50 -11.98 3.48
N GLU A 202 21.80 -11.54 4.70
CA GLU A 202 22.52 -12.32 5.71
C GLU A 202 21.78 -13.62 6.09
N ALA A 203 20.44 -13.57 6.11
CA ALA A 203 19.60 -14.74 6.35
C ALA A 203 19.45 -15.67 5.12
N GLY A 204 20.07 -15.35 3.98
CA GLY A 204 19.90 -16.10 2.72
C GLY A 204 18.52 -16.00 2.10
N LEU A 205 17.74 -14.96 2.46
CA LEU A 205 16.37 -14.73 1.99
C LEU A 205 16.39 -13.71 0.84
N ASN A 206 16.02 -14.17 -0.35
CA ASN A 206 16.06 -13.38 -1.57
C ASN A 206 14.65 -12.91 -1.94
N ILE A 207 14.09 -11.99 -1.14
CA ILE A 207 12.73 -11.47 -1.30
C ILE A 207 12.82 -10.01 -1.76
N PRO A 208 12.22 -9.65 -2.90
CA PRO A 208 12.15 -8.27 -3.36
C PRO A 208 11.49 -7.34 -2.33
N VAL A 209 11.99 -6.11 -2.25
CA VAL A 209 11.58 -5.10 -1.28
C VAL A 209 10.99 -3.89 -1.98
N ILE A 210 9.80 -3.48 -1.57
CA ILE A 210 9.16 -2.21 -1.96
C ILE A 210 9.25 -1.23 -0.79
N ALA A 211 9.82 -0.06 -1.02
CA ALA A 211 9.82 1.03 -0.03
C ALA A 211 8.51 1.81 -0.07
N ALA A 212 7.91 2.09 1.09
CA ALA A 212 6.66 2.85 1.22
C ALA A 212 6.75 3.88 2.34
N GLY A 213 6.30 5.10 2.07
CA GLY A 213 6.31 6.22 3.03
C GLY A 213 7.36 7.28 2.72
N GLY A 214 6.96 8.54 2.75
CA GLY A 214 7.84 9.68 2.46
C GLY A 214 8.19 9.89 0.99
N ILE A 215 7.57 9.17 0.07
CA ILE A 215 7.88 9.19 -1.36
C ILE A 215 6.74 9.86 -2.13
N ALA A 216 7.04 10.96 -2.83
CA ALA A 216 6.04 11.70 -3.62
C ALA A 216 6.55 12.13 -5.00
N ASP A 217 7.85 12.07 -5.27
CA ASP A 217 8.49 12.46 -6.52
C ASP A 217 9.67 11.53 -6.88
N GLY A 218 10.34 11.81 -8.00
CA GLY A 218 11.45 10.99 -8.48
C GLY A 218 12.69 11.02 -7.58
N ARG A 219 12.86 12.05 -6.75
CA ARG A 219 13.96 12.11 -5.77
C ARG A 219 13.78 11.02 -4.71
N GLY A 220 12.56 10.88 -4.21
CA GLY A 220 12.22 9.81 -3.26
C GLY A 220 12.38 8.41 -3.85
N VAL A 221 12.02 8.24 -5.12
CA VAL A 221 12.21 6.96 -5.85
C VAL A 221 13.69 6.64 -6.01
N ALA A 222 14.49 7.60 -6.47
CA ALA A 222 15.94 7.42 -6.64
C ALA A 222 16.61 7.10 -5.29
N ALA A 223 16.25 7.81 -4.23
CA ALA A 223 16.76 7.54 -2.88
C ALA A 223 16.41 6.12 -2.42
N ALA A 224 15.16 5.69 -2.54
CA ALA A 224 14.74 4.34 -2.17
C ALA A 224 15.50 3.25 -2.95
N THR A 225 15.74 3.48 -4.25
CA THR A 225 16.54 2.57 -5.09
C THR A 225 17.98 2.47 -4.61
N VAL A 226 18.63 3.60 -4.27
CA VAL A 226 20.00 3.61 -3.73
C VAL A 226 20.06 2.91 -2.36
N LEU A 227 19.00 3.02 -1.55
CA LEU A 227 18.89 2.32 -0.26
C LEU A 227 18.70 0.81 -0.40
N GLY A 228 18.42 0.29 -1.60
CA GLY A 228 18.30 -1.13 -1.89
C GLY A 228 16.88 -1.63 -2.13
N ALA A 229 15.91 -0.74 -2.35
CA ALA A 229 14.54 -1.14 -2.73
C ALA A 229 14.45 -1.50 -4.22
N ASP A 230 13.69 -2.54 -4.55
CA ASP A 230 13.41 -2.99 -5.92
C ASP A 230 12.30 -2.16 -6.60
N GLY A 231 11.60 -1.33 -5.84
CA GLY A 231 10.55 -0.43 -6.28
C GLY A 231 9.98 0.36 -5.11
N VAL A 232 8.99 1.21 -5.39
CA VAL A 232 8.38 2.07 -4.39
C VAL A 232 6.87 2.04 -4.43
N ALA A 233 6.23 2.23 -3.27
CA ALA A 233 4.79 2.44 -3.17
C ALA A 233 4.50 3.86 -2.67
N MET A 234 3.63 4.56 -3.41
CA MET A 234 3.16 5.89 -3.06
C MET A 234 1.67 5.84 -2.74
N GLY A 235 1.25 6.54 -1.68
CA GLY A 235 -0.15 6.77 -1.34
C GLY A 235 -0.50 8.25 -1.53
N THR A 236 0.09 9.12 -0.71
CA THR A 236 -0.23 10.56 -0.63
C THR A 236 -0.18 11.27 -1.98
N ARG A 237 0.79 10.99 -2.85
CA ARG A 237 0.86 11.59 -4.18
C ARG A 237 -0.36 11.26 -5.04
N PHE A 238 -0.89 10.04 -4.92
CA PHE A 238 -2.07 9.61 -5.68
C PHE A 238 -3.40 10.12 -5.09
N LEU A 239 -3.40 10.75 -3.91
CA LEU A 239 -4.58 11.49 -3.43
C LEU A 239 -4.86 12.71 -4.30
N ALA A 240 -3.82 13.31 -4.89
CA ALA A 240 -3.93 14.47 -5.79
C ALA A 240 -4.02 14.02 -7.26
N CYS A 241 -4.96 13.11 -7.56
CA CYS A 241 -5.30 12.75 -8.93
C CYS A 241 -6.82 12.67 -9.10
N PRO A 242 -7.36 12.90 -10.32
CA PRO A 242 -8.80 12.86 -10.58
C PRO A 242 -9.40 11.47 -10.38
N GLU A 243 -8.59 10.42 -10.53
CA GLU A 243 -9.02 9.03 -10.42
C GLU A 243 -9.17 8.57 -8.98
N ALA A 244 -8.66 9.31 -7.99
CA ALA A 244 -8.84 9.01 -6.57
C ALA A 244 -10.28 9.25 -6.14
N LYS A 245 -10.90 8.26 -5.49
CA LYS A 245 -12.27 8.38 -4.99
C LYS A 245 -12.29 9.06 -3.61
N ILE A 246 -12.10 10.38 -3.59
CA ILE A 246 -12.12 11.21 -2.38
C ILE A 246 -12.99 12.45 -2.56
N ALA A 247 -13.41 13.06 -1.43
CA ALA A 247 -14.09 14.34 -1.44
C ALA A 247 -13.15 15.45 -1.92
N ARG A 248 -13.68 16.48 -2.54
CA ARG A 248 -12.91 17.62 -3.01
C ARG A 248 -12.18 18.31 -1.87
N GLY A 249 -12.85 18.53 -0.73
CA GLY A 249 -12.23 19.13 0.45
C GLY A 249 -11.05 18.30 1.00
N TYR A 250 -11.10 16.97 0.90
CA TYR A 250 -9.95 16.10 1.24
C TYR A 250 -8.77 16.39 0.31
N GLN A 251 -9.00 16.45 -1.01
CA GLN A 251 -7.96 16.71 -1.99
C GLN A 251 -7.34 18.09 -1.80
N ASP A 252 -8.19 19.11 -1.60
CA ASP A 252 -7.75 20.48 -1.35
C ASP A 252 -6.91 20.58 -0.06
N ALA A 253 -7.28 19.86 1.01
CA ALA A 253 -6.49 19.77 2.24
C ALA A 253 -5.09 19.19 2.00
N VAL A 254 -4.95 18.19 1.13
CA VAL A 254 -3.66 17.62 0.74
C VAL A 254 -2.82 18.63 -0.04
N LEU A 255 -3.42 19.39 -0.97
CA LEU A 255 -2.70 20.36 -1.80
C LEU A 255 -2.22 21.59 -1.04
N VAL A 256 -2.96 22.00 0.01
CA VAL A 256 -2.62 23.16 0.84
C VAL A 256 -1.60 22.78 1.92
N ALA A 257 -1.56 21.52 2.36
CA ALA A 257 -0.65 21.10 3.40
C ALA A 257 0.80 21.19 2.92
N SER A 258 1.63 21.81 3.75
CA SER A 258 3.08 21.94 3.56
C SER A 258 3.79 21.54 4.85
N ASP A 259 5.12 21.43 4.83
CA ASP A 259 5.90 21.06 6.02
C ASP A 259 5.33 19.86 6.77
N GLY A 260 5.39 18.70 6.13
CA GLY A 260 4.75 17.49 6.64
C GLY A 260 5.26 17.01 8.00
N GLY A 261 6.43 17.46 8.44
CA GLY A 261 6.94 17.19 9.77
C GLY A 261 6.14 17.91 10.86
N VAL A 262 5.61 19.10 10.57
CA VAL A 262 4.79 19.92 11.49
C VAL A 262 3.30 19.67 11.27
N ASN A 263 2.89 19.61 9.97
CA ASN A 263 1.48 19.57 9.60
C ASN A 263 0.92 18.16 9.44
N THR A 264 1.68 17.12 9.80
CA THR A 264 1.16 15.74 9.92
C THR A 264 1.52 15.13 11.27
N VAL A 265 0.63 14.31 11.79
CA VAL A 265 0.80 13.65 13.08
C VAL A 265 0.35 12.21 13.04
N ARG A 266 1.06 11.32 13.74
CA ARG A 266 0.60 9.96 14.04
C ARG A 266 -0.23 9.95 15.31
N THR A 267 -1.49 9.54 15.23
CA THR A 267 -2.43 9.57 16.34
C THR A 267 -3.55 8.55 16.16
N LEU A 268 -4.24 8.21 17.25
CA LEU A 268 -5.50 7.46 17.26
C LEU A 268 -6.74 8.36 17.36
N ILE A 269 -6.56 9.67 17.47
CA ILE A 269 -7.70 10.59 17.66
C ILE A 269 -8.68 10.49 16.51
N TYR A 270 -8.20 10.39 15.28
CA TYR A 270 -9.05 10.27 14.11
C TYR A 270 -9.87 8.98 14.07
N ASP A 271 -9.32 7.90 14.61
CA ASP A 271 -10.05 6.63 14.76
C ASP A 271 -11.12 6.74 15.85
N THR A 272 -10.76 7.34 16.99
CA THR A 272 -11.66 7.60 18.10
C THR A 272 -12.87 8.43 17.66
N LEU A 273 -12.64 9.52 16.89
CA LEU A 273 -13.72 10.39 16.41
C LEU A 273 -14.68 9.68 15.43
N ARG A 274 -14.18 8.71 14.67
CA ARG A 274 -14.99 7.88 13.76
C ARG A 274 -15.60 6.66 14.42
N GLY A 275 -15.39 6.48 15.73
CA GLY A 275 -15.87 5.31 16.46
C GLY A 275 -15.13 4.01 16.13
N SER A 276 -13.99 4.08 15.45
CA SER A 276 -13.19 2.90 15.12
C SER A 276 -12.33 2.50 16.32
N LYS A 277 -12.54 1.27 16.82
CA LYS A 277 -11.79 0.67 17.94
C LYS A 277 -11.07 -0.62 17.53
N THR A 278 -10.90 -0.84 16.24
CA THR A 278 -10.44 -2.14 15.70
C THR A 278 -8.92 -2.26 15.56
N TRP A 279 -8.20 -1.14 15.64
CA TRP A 279 -6.75 -1.17 15.48
C TRP A 279 -6.08 -1.76 16.73
N PRO A 280 -5.20 -2.76 16.56
CA PRO A 280 -4.49 -3.35 17.70
C PRO A 280 -3.45 -2.37 18.28
N GLU A 281 -3.03 -2.66 19.50
CA GLU A 281 -1.97 -1.92 20.16
C GLU A 281 -0.71 -1.86 19.29
N GLY A 282 -0.02 -0.71 19.32
CA GLY A 282 1.18 -0.48 18.50
C GLY A 282 0.90 0.01 17.07
N TYR A 283 -0.37 0.17 16.67
CA TYR A 283 -0.75 0.77 15.39
C TYR A 283 -1.45 2.10 15.59
N ASN A 284 -1.15 3.07 14.74
CA ASN A 284 -1.85 4.35 14.65
C ASN A 284 -1.82 4.90 13.22
N GLY A 285 -2.58 5.97 12.95
CA GLY A 285 -2.66 6.60 11.64
C GLY A 285 -1.91 7.93 11.56
N ARG A 286 -1.19 8.20 10.45
CA ARG A 286 -0.68 9.53 10.14
C ARG A 286 -1.67 10.28 9.27
N GLY A 287 -2.06 11.46 9.72
CA GLY A 287 -2.93 12.38 9.00
C GLY A 287 -2.50 13.82 9.14
N ILE A 288 -3.13 14.70 8.35
CA ILE A 288 -2.93 16.15 8.43
C ILE A 288 -3.50 16.64 9.75
N VAL A 289 -2.71 17.50 10.43
CA VAL A 289 -3.14 18.21 11.64
C VAL A 289 -4.31 19.11 11.32
N ASN A 290 -5.39 18.99 12.05
CA ASN A 290 -6.61 19.78 11.90
C ASN A 290 -7.22 20.12 13.26
N LYS A 291 -8.33 20.83 13.25
CA LYS A 291 -8.98 21.29 14.49
C LYS A 291 -9.40 20.15 15.42
N SER A 292 -9.73 18.97 14.88
CA SER A 292 -10.04 17.79 15.72
C SER A 292 -8.83 17.33 16.52
N TYR A 293 -7.64 17.35 15.92
CA TYR A 293 -6.40 17.00 16.63
C TYR A 293 -6.03 18.07 17.67
N VAL A 294 -6.01 19.34 17.26
CA VAL A 294 -5.66 20.45 18.17
C VAL A 294 -6.60 20.49 19.38
N ASP A 295 -7.89 20.43 19.13
CA ASP A 295 -8.90 20.45 20.20
C ASP A 295 -8.83 19.20 21.12
N SER A 296 -8.24 18.09 20.67
CA SER A 296 -8.12 16.88 21.51
C SER A 296 -7.19 17.07 22.73
N GLU A 297 -6.36 18.10 22.74
CA GLU A 297 -5.52 18.43 23.87
C GLU A 297 -6.31 19.11 25.00
N THR A 298 -7.45 19.72 24.68
CA THR A 298 -8.23 20.53 25.63
C THR A 298 -9.67 20.08 25.79
N LEU A 299 -10.26 19.45 24.80
CA LEU A 299 -11.63 18.95 24.85
C LEU A 299 -11.70 17.48 25.27
N GLY A 300 -12.74 17.13 26.01
CA GLY A 300 -13.09 15.72 26.23
C GLY A 300 -13.47 15.03 24.91
N VAL A 301 -13.26 13.71 24.85
CA VAL A 301 -13.51 12.89 23.65
C VAL A 301 -14.95 13.06 23.16
N GLU A 302 -15.95 13.01 24.04
CA GLU A 302 -17.37 13.11 23.66
C GLU A 302 -17.69 14.44 22.98
N GLU A 303 -17.17 15.54 23.51
CA GLU A 303 -17.40 16.86 22.92
C GLU A 303 -16.70 17.01 21.57
N ASN A 304 -15.49 16.47 21.43
CA ASN A 304 -14.75 16.48 20.17
C ASN A 304 -15.48 15.61 19.11
N VAL A 305 -16.05 14.45 19.49
CA VAL A 305 -16.91 13.63 18.61
C VAL A 305 -18.14 14.40 18.13
N LYS A 306 -18.85 15.09 19.03
CA LYS A 306 -20.00 15.93 18.64
C LYS A 306 -19.64 16.98 17.60
N LYS A 307 -18.53 17.69 17.82
CA LYS A 307 -18.03 18.71 16.90
C LYS A 307 -17.60 18.10 15.56
N TYR A 308 -16.94 16.93 15.59
CA TYR A 308 -16.57 16.18 14.40
C TYR A 308 -17.80 15.80 13.56
N LEU A 309 -18.80 15.18 14.19
CA LEU A 309 -20.03 14.76 13.50
C LEU A 309 -20.76 15.96 12.87
N LYS A 310 -20.89 17.07 13.60
CA LYS A 310 -21.47 18.29 13.07
C LYS A 310 -20.70 18.84 11.86
N ALA A 311 -19.37 18.85 11.92
CA ALA A 311 -18.56 19.31 10.78
C ALA A 311 -18.73 18.42 9.54
N MET A 312 -18.94 17.10 9.71
CA MET A 312 -19.18 16.20 8.57
C MET A 312 -20.45 16.51 7.79
N GLU A 313 -21.42 17.23 8.38
CA GLU A 313 -22.63 17.71 7.70
C GLU A 313 -22.35 18.89 6.74
N GLU A 314 -21.19 19.54 6.87
CA GLU A 314 -20.81 20.72 6.07
C GLU A 314 -20.17 20.34 4.72
N GLY A 315 -20.13 19.05 4.36
CA GLY A 315 -19.55 18.58 3.10
C GLY A 315 -18.06 18.93 2.98
N ASP A 316 -17.61 19.47 1.86
CA ASP A 316 -16.20 19.76 1.60
C ASP A 316 -15.54 20.71 2.63
N LYS A 317 -16.31 21.55 3.30
CA LYS A 317 -15.80 22.44 4.37
C LYS A 317 -15.36 21.69 5.64
N ALA A 318 -15.74 20.42 5.77
CA ALA A 318 -15.30 19.59 6.87
C ALA A 318 -13.79 19.33 6.87
N TRP A 319 -13.11 19.46 5.74
CA TRP A 319 -11.68 19.21 5.58
C TRP A 319 -10.82 20.48 5.72
N GLY A 320 -9.50 20.30 5.83
CA GLY A 320 -8.53 21.39 5.99
C GLY A 320 -8.14 21.63 7.43
N VAL A 321 -7.26 22.63 7.64
CA VAL A 321 -6.68 22.95 8.97
C VAL A 321 -7.76 23.37 9.96
N GLU A 322 -8.69 24.21 9.54
CA GLU A 322 -9.83 24.65 10.34
C GLU A 322 -10.99 23.65 10.33
N GLY A 323 -10.90 22.63 9.48
CA GLY A 323 -11.86 21.54 9.43
C GLY A 323 -11.61 20.49 10.52
N ARG A 324 -12.45 19.45 10.49
CA ARG A 324 -12.40 18.38 11.49
C ARG A 324 -12.32 16.99 10.87
N ALA A 325 -12.62 16.86 9.57
CA ALA A 325 -12.60 15.59 8.88
C ALA A 325 -11.19 15.01 8.76
N THR A 326 -11.10 13.70 8.93
CA THR A 326 -9.83 12.99 8.87
C THR A 326 -9.25 13.03 7.47
N THR A 327 -8.02 13.52 7.33
CA THR A 327 -7.25 13.54 6.10
C THR A 327 -5.97 12.74 6.28
N TYR A 328 -5.98 11.47 5.90
CA TYR A 328 -4.76 10.65 5.98
C TYR A 328 -3.78 11.06 4.88
N ALA A 329 -2.58 11.48 5.27
CA ALA A 329 -1.48 11.81 4.37
C ALA A 329 -0.13 11.59 5.08
N GLY A 330 0.91 11.27 4.34
CA GLY A 330 2.28 11.10 4.84
C GLY A 330 3.03 12.41 4.99
N SER A 331 4.21 12.36 5.62
CA SER A 331 5.07 13.53 5.83
C SER A 331 5.59 14.18 4.54
N ALA A 332 5.54 13.45 3.40
CA ALA A 332 5.86 14.02 2.10
C ALA A 332 4.73 14.87 1.48
N VAL A 333 3.67 15.18 2.23
CA VAL A 333 2.51 15.96 1.73
C VAL A 333 2.92 17.30 1.12
N GLY A 334 3.93 17.97 1.69
CA GLY A 334 4.44 19.24 1.16
C GLY A 334 5.12 19.15 -0.22
N LEU A 335 5.32 17.96 -0.76
CA LEU A 335 5.79 17.72 -2.14
C LEU A 335 4.64 17.50 -3.13
N VAL A 336 3.39 17.55 -2.67
CA VAL A 336 2.18 17.34 -3.48
C VAL A 336 1.53 18.67 -3.75
N GLY A 337 1.97 19.35 -4.82
CA GLY A 337 1.53 20.73 -5.11
C GLY A 337 0.49 20.87 -6.23
N ASP A 338 0.11 19.78 -6.91
CA ASP A 338 -0.80 19.83 -8.05
C ASP A 338 -1.63 18.54 -8.21
N VAL A 339 -2.77 18.69 -8.89
CA VAL A 339 -3.59 17.56 -9.31
C VAL A 339 -3.16 17.14 -10.71
N LYS A 340 -2.80 15.87 -10.88
CA LYS A 340 -2.45 15.27 -12.17
C LYS A 340 -3.07 13.90 -12.34
N GLY A 341 -3.35 13.52 -13.58
CA GLY A 341 -3.76 12.13 -13.89
C GLY A 341 -2.74 11.11 -13.35
N ALA A 342 -3.23 10.01 -12.77
CA ALA A 342 -2.39 9.04 -12.10
C ALA A 342 -1.32 8.43 -13.01
N GLY A 343 -1.65 8.17 -14.27
CA GLY A 343 -0.69 7.73 -15.28
C GLY A 343 0.44 8.73 -15.49
N LYS A 344 0.12 10.01 -15.56
CA LYS A 344 1.11 11.09 -15.72
C LYS A 344 2.03 11.19 -14.50
N ILE A 345 1.50 11.02 -13.31
CA ILE A 345 2.30 10.94 -12.08
C ILE A 345 3.34 9.82 -12.19
N VAL A 346 2.92 8.62 -12.61
CA VAL A 346 3.82 7.47 -12.78
C VAL A 346 4.95 7.77 -13.79
N GLU A 347 4.60 8.36 -14.93
CA GLU A 347 5.58 8.70 -15.98
C GLU A 347 6.60 9.75 -15.50
N GLU A 348 6.13 10.85 -14.90
CA GLU A 348 6.98 11.95 -14.45
C GLU A 348 7.91 11.51 -13.32
N VAL A 349 7.38 10.85 -12.30
CA VAL A 349 8.15 10.39 -11.15
C VAL A 349 9.22 9.36 -11.57
N ARG A 350 8.85 8.43 -12.46
CA ARG A 350 9.82 7.46 -13.02
C ARG A 350 10.88 8.15 -13.86
N GLY A 351 10.49 9.05 -14.75
CA GLY A 351 11.41 9.78 -15.62
C GLY A 351 12.41 10.64 -14.84
N GLU A 352 11.96 11.28 -13.77
CA GLU A 352 12.82 12.04 -12.86
C GLU A 352 13.80 11.11 -12.13
N ALA A 353 13.31 10.00 -11.58
CA ALA A 353 14.17 9.02 -10.90
C ALA A 353 15.27 8.45 -11.81
N ILE A 354 14.94 8.10 -13.06
CA ILE A 354 15.90 7.59 -14.05
C ILE A 354 17.01 8.65 -14.32
N LYS A 355 16.64 9.92 -14.47
CA LYS A 355 17.62 11.01 -14.65
C LYS A 355 18.56 11.12 -13.45
N LEU A 356 18.03 11.07 -12.23
CA LEU A 356 18.82 11.16 -11.00
C LEU A 356 19.75 9.95 -10.80
N LEU A 357 19.34 8.78 -11.23
CA LEU A 357 20.15 7.55 -11.18
C LEU A 357 21.20 7.45 -12.31
N GLY A 358 21.43 8.52 -13.08
CA GLY A 358 22.46 8.60 -14.11
C GLY A 358 21.99 8.21 -15.51
N GLY A 359 20.68 8.26 -15.78
CA GLY A 359 20.12 8.05 -17.12
C GLY A 359 20.26 6.62 -17.66
N LYS A 360 20.79 5.69 -16.90
CA LYS A 360 20.83 4.29 -17.30
C LYS A 360 19.42 3.71 -17.14
N LYS A 361 18.86 3.22 -18.24
CA LYS A 361 17.69 2.33 -18.18
C LYS A 361 18.08 1.13 -17.31
N ALA A 362 17.44 1.01 -16.16
CA ALA A 362 17.59 -0.14 -15.29
C ALA A 362 16.99 -1.40 -15.97
#